data_c5d7e0e876a2ffb89d6957c912c38121
#
_entry.id   c5d7e0e876a2ffb89d6957c912c38121
#
_cell.length_a   1.000
_cell.length_b   1.000
_cell.length_c   1.000
_cell.angle_alpha   90.00
_cell.angle_beta   90.00
_cell.angle_gamma   90.00
#
_symmetry.space_group_name_H-M   'P 1'
#
loop_
_entity.id
_entity.type
_entity.pdbx_description
1 polymer ?
#
loop_
_entity_poly.entity_id
_entity_poly.type
_entity_poly.pdbx_seq_one_letter_code
_entity_poly.pdbx_strand_id
1 'polypeptide(L)' 'MKTYDIYFSDEVSTDHKGFALKTEEKAINMAEDMLAKRKGFVKDYAGGMISVRDNDGNIVWSKPIDED' A
#
# COMPACT_ATOMS: atom_id res chain seq x y z
N MET A 1 13.84 11.47 10.37
CA MET A 1 12.63 10.83 10.89
C MET A 1 12.00 9.98 9.78
N LYS A 2 11.65 8.74 10.06
CA LYS A 2 11.00 7.90 9.07
C LYS A 2 9.53 8.21 8.95
N THR A 3 9.06 8.27 7.72
CA THR A 3 7.64 8.30 7.40
C THR A 3 7.31 7.13 6.49
N TYR A 4 6.04 6.79 6.39
CA TYR A 4 5.58 5.63 5.66
C TYR A 4 4.40 6.01 4.77
N ASP A 5 4.32 5.37 3.62
CA ASP A 5 3.23 5.59 2.68
C ASP A 5 2.74 4.24 2.14
N ILE A 6 1.56 4.25 1.57
CA ILE A 6 0.92 3.06 1.02
C ILE A 6 1.01 3.12 -0.49
N TYR A 7 1.55 2.05 -1.09
CA TYR A 7 1.77 1.94 -2.52
C TYR A 7 0.93 0.81 -3.11
N PHE A 8 0.55 1.01 -4.36
CA PHE A 8 -0.19 0.03 -5.14
C PHE A 8 0.55 -0.17 -6.45
N SER A 9 0.77 -1.41 -6.84
CA SER A 9 1.53 -1.68 -8.07
C SER A 9 1.01 -2.91 -8.80
N ASP A 10 1.21 -2.90 -10.10
CA ASP A 10 1.00 -4.07 -10.95
C ASP A 10 2.11 -4.08 -12.01
N GLU A 11 1.95 -4.87 -13.08
CA GLU A 11 2.97 -4.97 -14.12
C GLU A 11 3.11 -3.70 -14.96
N VAL A 12 2.15 -2.80 -14.88
CA VAL A 12 2.05 -1.63 -15.77
C VAL A 12 2.41 -0.34 -15.05
N SER A 13 1.97 -0.17 -13.82
CA SER A 13 2.09 1.12 -13.13
C SER A 13 2.20 0.96 -11.63
N THR A 14 2.55 2.06 -10.97
CA THR A 14 2.63 2.17 -9.51
C THR A 14 2.02 3.49 -9.09
N ASP A 15 1.15 3.45 -8.10
CA ASP A 15 0.56 4.63 -7.49
C ASP A 15 0.79 4.60 -5.99
N HIS A 16 0.66 5.75 -5.35
CA HIS A 16 0.75 5.84 -3.90
C HIS A 16 -0.22 6.89 -3.37
N LYS A 17 -0.52 6.80 -2.09
CA LYS A 17 -1.52 7.69 -1.47
C LYS A 17 -0.97 9.07 -1.13
N GLY A 18 0.34 9.20 -0.96
CA GLY A 18 0.94 10.47 -0.58
C GLY A 18 0.84 10.76 0.92
N PHE A 19 0.67 9.73 1.73
CA PHE A 19 0.64 9.88 3.18
C PHE A 19 2.05 10.05 3.74
N ALA A 20 2.15 10.72 4.88
CA ALA A 20 3.40 10.79 5.64
C ALA A 20 3.12 10.25 7.04
N LEU A 21 2.82 8.94 7.10
CA LEU A 21 2.47 8.29 8.36
C LEU A 21 3.72 8.11 9.21
N LYS A 22 3.60 8.32 10.51
CA LYS A 22 4.77 8.38 11.38
C LYS A 22 5.21 7.05 11.95
N THR A 23 4.36 6.02 11.88
CA THR A 23 4.71 4.70 12.38
C THR A 23 4.40 3.63 11.37
N GLU A 24 5.23 2.60 11.35
CA GLU A 24 5.04 1.44 10.49
C GLU A 24 3.73 0.73 10.82
N GLU A 25 3.45 0.55 12.10
CA GLU A 25 2.23 -0.12 12.55
C GLU A 25 0.97 0.58 12.04
N LYS A 26 0.93 1.90 12.14
CA LYS A 26 -0.22 2.67 11.66
C LYS A 26 -0.39 2.52 10.15
N ALA A 27 0.70 2.57 9.41
CA ALA A 27 0.65 2.41 7.95
C ALA A 27 0.16 1.02 7.55
N ILE A 28 0.66 -0.02 8.22
CA ILE A 28 0.25 -1.40 7.94
C ILE A 28 -1.23 -1.59 8.26
N ASN A 29 -1.69 -1.06 9.39
CA ASN A 29 -3.10 -1.17 9.77
C ASN A 29 -4.00 -0.48 8.75
N MET A 30 -3.60 0.68 8.25
CA MET A 30 -4.36 1.37 7.21
C MET A 30 -4.37 0.58 5.90
N ALA A 31 -3.24 0.02 5.51
CA ALA A 31 -3.14 -0.79 4.30
C ALA A 31 -4.02 -2.04 4.39
N GLU A 32 -4.01 -2.71 5.53
CA GLU A 32 -4.87 -3.88 5.74
C GLU A 32 -6.35 -3.51 5.69
N ASP A 33 -6.72 -2.36 6.25
CA ASP A 33 -8.08 -1.87 6.21
C ASP A 33 -8.53 -1.57 4.78
N MET A 34 -7.67 -0.91 4.00
CA MET A 34 -7.94 -0.65 2.59
C MET A 34 -8.12 -1.94 1.80
N LEU A 35 -7.26 -2.92 2.05
CA LEU A 35 -7.33 -4.20 1.37
C LEU A 35 -8.65 -4.91 1.68
N ALA A 36 -9.09 -4.86 2.94
CA ALA A 36 -10.34 -5.48 3.36
C ALA A 36 -11.56 -4.81 2.73
N LYS A 37 -11.53 -3.50 2.58
CA LYS A 37 -12.65 -2.74 2.01
C LYS A 37 -12.74 -2.84 0.49
N ARG A 38 -11.66 -3.17 -0.19
CA ARG A 38 -11.59 -3.35 -1.64
C ARG A 38 -12.18 -2.18 -2.42
N LYS A 39 -11.73 -0.97 -2.08
CA LYS A 39 -12.18 0.28 -2.73
C LYS A 39 -11.00 1.05 -3.29
N GLY A 40 -11.27 1.96 -4.22
CA GLY A 40 -10.26 2.86 -4.77
C GLY A 40 -9.13 2.11 -5.45
N PHE A 41 -7.90 2.43 -5.09
CA PHE A 41 -6.72 1.81 -5.71
C PHE A 41 -6.66 0.28 -5.54
N VAL A 42 -7.19 -0.24 -4.43
CA VAL A 42 -7.21 -1.69 -4.23
C VAL A 42 -8.01 -2.36 -5.35
N LYS A 43 -9.15 -1.78 -5.70
CA LYS A 43 -9.97 -2.29 -6.80
C LYS A 43 -9.26 -2.13 -8.15
N ASP A 44 -8.63 -0.98 -8.37
CA ASP A 44 -7.96 -0.67 -9.64
C ASP A 44 -6.72 -1.55 -9.85
N TYR A 45 -6.09 -2.00 -8.79
CA TYR A 45 -4.89 -2.83 -8.83
C TYR A 45 -5.16 -4.29 -8.46
N ALA A 46 -6.38 -4.77 -8.69
CA ALA A 46 -6.71 -6.18 -8.49
C ALA A 46 -5.77 -7.07 -9.30
N GLY A 47 -5.18 -8.05 -8.66
CA GLY A 47 -4.15 -8.89 -9.25
C GLY A 47 -2.73 -8.38 -9.06
N GLY A 48 -2.57 -7.16 -8.56
CA GLY A 48 -1.28 -6.58 -8.25
C GLY A 48 -0.93 -6.72 -6.78
N MET A 49 -0.27 -5.69 -6.24
CA MET A 49 0.19 -5.69 -4.86
C MET A 49 -0.09 -4.37 -4.16
N ILE A 50 -0.36 -4.46 -2.86
CA ILE A 50 -0.38 -3.32 -1.95
C ILE A 50 0.84 -3.45 -1.04
N SER A 51 1.53 -2.35 -0.81
CA SER A 51 2.73 -2.36 0.03
C SER A 51 2.80 -1.11 0.89
N VAL A 52 3.58 -1.21 1.96
CA VAL A 52 3.95 -0.06 2.78
C VAL A 52 5.44 0.14 2.60
N ARG A 53 5.85 1.35 2.28
CA ARG A 53 7.26 1.72 2.10
C ARG A 53 7.61 2.89 3.01
N ASP A 54 8.87 2.91 3.45
CA ASP A 54 9.37 4.06 4.19
C ASP A 54 9.84 5.14 3.23
N ASN A 55 10.27 6.28 3.78
CA ASN A 55 10.71 7.41 2.96
C ASN A 55 12.05 7.20 2.26
N ASP A 56 12.72 6.09 2.53
CA ASP A 56 13.93 5.67 1.80
C ASP A 56 13.59 4.70 0.66
N GLY A 57 12.31 4.34 0.52
CA GLY A 57 11.86 3.44 -0.53
C GLY A 57 11.90 1.97 -0.16
N ASN A 58 12.19 1.64 1.09
CA ASN A 58 12.23 0.25 1.54
C ASN A 58 10.83 -0.27 1.81
N ILE A 59 10.52 -1.46 1.27
CA ILE A 59 9.24 -2.11 1.52
C ILE A 59 9.31 -2.77 2.89
N VAL A 60 8.43 -2.36 3.80
CA VAL A 60 8.38 -2.91 5.16
C VAL A 60 7.23 -3.92 5.31
N TRP A 61 6.30 -3.93 4.38
CA TRP A 61 5.16 -4.85 4.39
C TRP A 61 4.54 -4.88 2.99
N SER A 62 4.06 -6.04 2.57
CA SER A 62 3.34 -6.13 1.30
C SER A 62 2.41 -7.34 1.31
N LYS A 63 1.34 -7.24 0.53
CA LYS A 63 0.42 -8.35 0.27
C LYS A 63 -0.09 -8.28 -1.15
N PRO A 64 -0.42 -9.44 -1.75
CA PRO A 64 -1.07 -9.43 -3.05
C PRO A 64 -2.51 -8.93 -2.90
N ILE A 65 -3.02 -8.31 -3.96
CA ILE A 65 -4.42 -7.91 -4.05
C ILE A 65 -5.12 -8.97 -4.88
N ASP A 66 -6.09 -9.64 -4.29
CA ASP A 66 -6.79 -10.71 -4.97
C ASP A 66 -7.59 -10.18 -6.16
N GLU A 67 -7.63 -10.96 -7.22
CA GLU A 67 -8.56 -10.71 -8.32
C GLU A 67 -9.95 -11.20 -7.90
N ASP A 68 -10.95 -10.54 -8.39
CA ASP A 68 -12.33 -10.96 -8.11
C ASP A 68 -12.73 -12.18 -8.92
#